data_9038ce8b43e1b573f148fb7cf152b6be
#
_entry.id   9038ce8b43e1b573f148fb7cf152b6be
#
_cell.length_a   1.000
_cell.length_b   1.000
_cell.length_c   1.000
_cell.angle_alpha   90.00
_cell.angle_beta   90.00
_cell.angle_gamma   90.00
#
_symmetry.space_group_name_H-M   'P 1'
#
loop_
_entity.id
_entity.type
_entity.pdbx_description
1 polymer ?
#
loop_
_entity_poly.entity_id
_entity_poly.type
_entity_poly.pdbx_seq_one_letter_code
_entity_poly.pdbx_strand_id
1 'polypeptide(L)'
;MRIFVINCEGSEDRWKHYSDNKYERWLGTHYKELPDGDLRFKKMVSFHNINPNEHKAKVGCLVSHTNLWRYLITNKMNNILVLEDDAVTVKDIPENLPVDGVTYLGGLIWSQK
;
A
#
# COMPACT_ATOMS: atom_id res chain seq x y z
N MET A 1 9.10 11.31 11.00
CA MET A 1 8.10 10.68 10.11
C MET A 1 8.19 9.18 10.22
N ARG A 2 7.09 8.52 10.45
CA ARG A 2 7.03 7.05 10.46
C ARG A 2 6.86 6.54 9.03
N ILE A 3 7.51 5.43 8.72
CA ILE A 3 7.51 4.85 7.39
C ILE A 3 6.96 3.43 7.46
N PHE A 4 5.81 3.20 6.85
CA PHE A 4 5.23 1.87 6.72
C PHE A 4 5.55 1.30 5.34
N VAL A 5 5.92 0.04 5.32
CA VAL A 5 6.15 -0.70 4.07
C VAL A 5 5.11 -1.81 3.99
N ILE A 6 4.31 -1.78 2.94
CA ILE A 6 3.33 -2.83 2.68
C ILE A 6 4.05 -4.01 2.06
N ASN A 7 4.03 -5.14 2.76
CA ASN A 7 4.67 -6.38 2.34
C ASN A 7 3.78 -7.55 2.72
N CYS A 8 3.57 -8.46 1.80
CA CYS A 8 2.75 -9.64 2.06
C CYS A 8 3.56 -10.74 2.72
N GLU A 9 2.89 -11.56 3.55
CA GLU A 9 3.46 -12.80 4.04
C GLU A 9 3.87 -13.68 2.87
N GLY A 10 5.02 -14.31 2.96
CA GLY A 10 5.60 -15.07 1.85
C GLY A 10 6.54 -14.29 0.95
N SER A 11 6.60 -12.96 1.11
CA SER A 11 7.51 -12.09 0.35
C SER A 11 8.62 -11.55 1.24
N GLU A 12 9.19 -12.39 2.09
CA GLU A 12 10.24 -12.02 3.03
C GLU A 12 11.52 -11.55 2.33
N ASP A 13 11.79 -12.04 1.12
CA ASP A 13 12.94 -11.61 0.34
C ASP A 13 12.88 -10.10 0.01
N ARG A 14 11.68 -9.60 -0.26
CA ARG A 14 11.48 -8.17 -0.48
C ARG A 14 11.61 -7.39 0.83
N TRP A 15 11.09 -7.93 1.91
CA TRP A 15 11.17 -7.29 3.23
C TRP A 15 12.62 -7.11 3.70
N LYS A 16 13.53 -7.98 3.32
CA LYS A 16 14.95 -7.87 3.68
C LYS A 16 15.58 -6.53 3.29
N HIS A 17 15.08 -5.88 2.24
CA HIS A 17 15.56 -4.57 1.82
C HIS A 17 15.16 -3.44 2.79
N TYR A 18 14.22 -3.72 3.70
CA TYR A 18 13.68 -2.77 4.66
C TYR A 18 13.96 -3.19 6.10
N SER A 19 15.00 -3.96 6.34
CA SER A 19 15.34 -4.48 7.67
C SER A 19 15.87 -3.42 8.63
N ASP A 20 16.12 -2.21 8.16
CA ASP A 20 16.49 -1.08 8.98
C ASP A 20 15.33 -0.71 9.92
N ASN A 21 15.65 -0.34 11.17
CA ASN A 21 14.68 -0.02 12.21
C ASN A 21 13.74 1.15 11.89
N LYS A 22 14.07 1.97 10.89
CA LYS A 22 13.22 3.09 10.50
C LYS A 22 11.95 2.67 9.75
N TYR A 23 11.91 1.44 9.25
CA TYR A 23 10.77 0.92 8.50
C TYR A 23 9.90 0.04 9.37
N GLU A 24 8.59 0.21 9.27
CA GLU A 24 7.60 -0.63 9.94
C GLU A 24 6.88 -1.48 8.90
N ARG A 25 6.86 -2.78 9.10
CA ARG A 25 6.17 -3.69 8.20
C ARG A 25 4.68 -3.64 8.43
N TRP A 26 3.93 -3.41 7.37
CA TRP A 26 2.49 -3.60 7.34
C TRP A 26 2.20 -4.83 6.50
N LEU A 27 1.60 -5.85 7.10
CA LEU A 27 1.24 -7.06 6.36
C LEU A 27 0.10 -6.75 5.41
N GLY A 28 0.40 -6.88 4.11
CA GLY A 28 -0.58 -6.70 3.07
C GLY A 28 -1.52 -7.89 2.96
N THR A 29 -2.66 -7.67 2.37
CA THR A 29 -3.63 -8.71 2.07
C THR A 29 -3.33 -9.26 0.68
N HIS A 30 -2.97 -10.54 0.61
CA HIS A 30 -2.79 -11.22 -0.65
C HIS A 30 -4.16 -11.50 -1.27
N TYR A 31 -4.28 -11.36 -2.60
CA TYR A 31 -5.55 -11.58 -3.27
C TYR A 31 -6.15 -12.96 -3.02
N LYS A 32 -5.31 -13.96 -2.77
CA LYS A 32 -5.76 -15.33 -2.45
C LYS A 32 -6.50 -15.42 -1.11
N GLU A 33 -6.27 -14.45 -0.22
CA GLU A 33 -6.93 -14.39 1.09
C GLU A 33 -8.29 -13.72 1.01
N LEU A 34 -8.61 -13.09 -0.12
CA LEU A 34 -9.90 -12.41 -0.29
C LEU A 34 -10.97 -13.43 -0.62
N PRO A 35 -12.00 -13.55 0.22
CA PRO A 35 -13.11 -14.44 -0.08
C PRO A 35 -13.90 -13.91 -1.29
N ASP A 36 -14.32 -14.80 -2.17
CA ASP A 36 -15.09 -14.44 -3.37
C ASP A 36 -16.40 -13.71 -3.04
N GLY A 37 -16.94 -13.96 -1.84
CA GLY A 37 -18.15 -13.30 -1.37
C GLY A 37 -17.93 -12.01 -0.59
N ASP A 38 -16.69 -11.54 -0.46
CA ASP A 38 -16.42 -10.32 0.30
C ASP A 38 -17.08 -9.11 -0.36
N LEU A 39 -17.93 -8.42 0.39
CA LEU A 39 -18.68 -7.27 -0.11
C LEU A 39 -17.76 -6.13 -0.55
N ARG A 40 -16.65 -5.93 0.16
CA ARG A 40 -15.67 -4.91 -0.20
C ARG A 40 -15.02 -5.20 -1.54
N PHE A 41 -14.65 -6.45 -1.75
CA PHE A 41 -14.11 -6.93 -3.02
C PHE A 41 -15.10 -6.70 -4.17
N LYS A 42 -16.34 -7.11 -3.99
CA LYS A 42 -17.38 -6.94 -5.01
C LYS A 42 -17.63 -5.47 -5.33
N LYS A 43 -17.71 -4.62 -4.32
CA LYS A 43 -17.90 -3.18 -4.51
C LYS A 43 -16.74 -2.55 -5.25
N MET A 44 -15.51 -2.91 -4.91
CA MET A 44 -14.32 -2.37 -5.57
C MET A 44 -14.25 -2.78 -7.03
N VAL A 45 -14.51 -4.06 -7.31
CA VAL A 45 -14.52 -4.59 -8.68
C VAL A 45 -15.58 -3.89 -9.51
N SER A 46 -16.79 -3.77 -8.98
CA SER A 46 -17.90 -3.10 -9.69
C SER A 46 -17.62 -1.62 -9.93
N PHE A 47 -17.18 -0.90 -8.90
CA PHE A 47 -16.93 0.55 -8.98
C PHE A 47 -15.84 0.91 -9.97
N HIS A 48 -14.76 0.13 -9.99
CA HIS A 48 -13.60 0.42 -10.84
C HIS A 48 -13.62 -0.33 -12.17
N ASN A 49 -14.68 -1.06 -12.46
CA ASN A 49 -14.79 -1.88 -13.67
C ASN A 49 -13.58 -2.80 -13.86
N ILE A 50 -13.15 -3.43 -12.77
CA ILE A 50 -12.00 -4.33 -12.75
C ILE A 50 -12.48 -5.76 -12.97
N ASN A 51 -11.85 -6.48 -13.90
CA ASN A 51 -12.06 -7.91 -14.03
C ASN A 51 -11.35 -8.63 -12.87
N PRO A 52 -12.08 -9.27 -11.95
CA PRO A 52 -11.48 -9.88 -10.78
C PRO A 52 -10.51 -11.01 -11.10
N ASN A 53 -10.70 -11.71 -12.21
CA ASN A 53 -9.82 -12.80 -12.59
C ASN A 53 -8.48 -12.32 -13.16
N GLU A 54 -8.49 -11.16 -13.80
CA GLU A 54 -7.29 -10.59 -14.43
C GLU A 54 -6.53 -9.64 -13.50
N HIS A 55 -7.21 -9.06 -12.51
CA HIS A 55 -6.66 -7.99 -11.70
C HIS A 55 -6.69 -8.26 -10.19
N LYS A 56 -6.70 -9.53 -9.80
CA LYS A 56 -6.74 -9.91 -8.37
C LYS A 56 -5.60 -9.29 -7.57
N ALA A 57 -4.41 -9.24 -8.13
CA ALA A 57 -3.26 -8.64 -7.46
C ALA A 57 -3.47 -7.15 -7.19
N LYS A 58 -4.08 -6.43 -8.12
CA LYS A 58 -4.40 -5.01 -7.96
C LYS A 58 -5.43 -4.80 -6.85
N VAL A 59 -6.41 -5.68 -6.77
CA VAL A 59 -7.43 -5.62 -5.71
C VAL A 59 -6.80 -5.88 -4.35
N GLY A 60 -5.92 -6.88 -4.25
CA GLY A 60 -5.17 -7.14 -3.01
C GLY A 60 -4.35 -5.94 -2.56
N CYS A 61 -3.68 -5.27 -3.50
CA CYS A 61 -2.93 -4.05 -3.24
C CYS A 61 -3.84 -2.93 -2.70
N LEU A 62 -4.97 -2.72 -3.34
CA LEU A 62 -5.93 -1.69 -2.94
C LEU A 62 -6.51 -1.97 -1.54
N VAL A 63 -6.84 -3.21 -1.25
CA VAL A 63 -7.31 -3.61 0.09
C VAL A 63 -6.23 -3.38 1.14
N SER A 64 -4.98 -3.71 0.83
CA SER A 64 -3.85 -3.51 1.73
C SER A 64 -3.68 -2.03 2.10
N HIS A 65 -3.71 -1.14 1.11
CA HIS A 65 -3.64 0.30 1.34
C HIS A 65 -4.83 0.80 2.16
N THR A 66 -6.03 0.36 1.82
CA THR A 66 -7.25 0.79 2.51
C THR A 66 -7.24 0.36 3.98
N ASN A 67 -6.80 -0.85 4.27
CA ASN A 67 -6.69 -1.35 5.64
C ASN A 67 -5.66 -0.54 6.44
N LEU A 68 -4.53 -0.21 5.83
CA LEU A 68 -3.52 0.62 6.48
C LEU A 68 -4.07 2.02 6.75
N TRP A 69 -4.70 2.65 5.78
CA TRP A 69 -5.29 3.98 5.96
C TRP A 69 -6.32 4.00 7.08
N ARG A 70 -7.16 2.97 7.15
CA ARG A 70 -8.14 2.84 8.25
C ARG A 70 -7.45 2.76 9.60
N TYR A 71 -6.38 1.99 9.70
CA TYR A 71 -5.57 1.89 10.91
C TYR A 71 -4.98 3.26 11.30
N LEU A 72 -4.41 3.97 10.33
CA LEU A 72 -3.82 5.28 10.58
C LEU A 72 -4.84 6.31 11.05
N ILE A 73 -6.01 6.32 10.44
CA ILE A 73 -7.10 7.23 10.81
C ILE A 73 -7.64 6.90 12.20
N THR A 74 -7.88 5.63 12.46
CA THR A 74 -8.41 5.17 13.75
C THR A 74 -7.47 5.51 14.90
N ASN A 75 -6.17 5.45 14.66
CA ASN A 75 -5.14 5.76 15.66
C ASN A 75 -4.67 7.22 15.62
N LYS A 76 -5.33 8.06 14.85
CA LYS A 76 -5.03 9.50 14.72
C LYS A 76 -3.55 9.76 14.44
N MET A 77 -2.96 8.97 13.55
CA MET A 77 -1.56 9.07 13.20
C MET A 77 -1.37 10.07 12.08
N ASN A 78 -0.36 10.92 12.23
CA ASN A 78 -0.01 11.94 11.26
C ASN A 78 1.44 11.78 10.80
N ASN A 79 1.76 12.39 9.68
CA ASN A 79 3.12 12.44 9.15
C ASN A 79 3.66 11.04 8.85
N ILE A 80 2.91 10.32 8.01
CA ILE A 80 3.18 8.94 7.65
C ILE A 80 3.58 8.85 6.18
N LEU A 81 4.64 8.12 5.90
CA LEU A 81 5.00 7.70 4.55
C LEU A 81 4.62 6.23 4.36
N VAL A 82 3.99 5.92 3.25
CA VAL A 82 3.63 4.55 2.89
C VAL A 82 4.40 4.17 1.63
N LEU A 83 5.12 3.06 1.71
CA LEU A 83 5.86 2.48 0.59
C LEU A 83 5.32 1.08 0.28
N GLU A 84 5.38 0.69 -0.97
CA GLU A 84 5.24 -0.71 -1.35
C GLU A 84 6.61 -1.39 -1.31
N ASP A 85 6.64 -2.71 -1.16
CA ASP A 85 7.89 -3.47 -0.94
C ASP A 85 8.81 -3.56 -2.17
N ASP A 86 8.37 -3.05 -3.31
CA ASP A 86 9.17 -2.91 -4.53
C ASP A 86 9.62 -1.47 -4.79
N ALA A 87 9.35 -0.56 -3.86
CA ALA A 87 9.78 0.83 -3.99
C ALA A 87 11.30 0.94 -3.83
N VAL A 88 11.92 1.74 -4.70
CA VAL A 88 13.34 2.05 -4.62
C VAL A 88 13.49 3.55 -4.43
N THR A 89 14.15 3.94 -3.35
CA THR A 89 14.41 5.36 -3.08
C THR A 89 15.64 5.80 -3.88
N VAL A 90 15.47 6.84 -4.69
CA VAL A 90 16.57 7.39 -5.51
C VAL A 90 17.17 8.64 -4.89
N LYS A 91 16.51 9.19 -3.90
CA LYS A 91 16.97 10.34 -3.10
C LYS A 91 16.57 10.12 -1.66
N ASP A 92 17.27 10.78 -0.75
CA ASP A 92 16.93 10.72 0.66
C ASP A 92 15.51 11.22 0.90
N ILE A 93 14.77 10.50 1.73
CA ILE A 93 13.41 10.88 2.11
C ILE A 93 13.50 12.01 3.15
N PRO A 94 12.89 13.17 2.89
CA PRO A 94 12.88 14.25 3.87
C PRO A 94 12.17 13.82 5.15
N GLU A 95 12.67 14.24 6.31
CA GLU A 95 12.03 13.94 7.59
C GLU A 95 10.65 14.57 7.71
N ASN A 96 10.50 15.77 7.13
CA ASN A 96 9.25 16.51 7.16
C ASN A 96 8.97 17.07 5.78
N LEU A 97 7.73 16.89 5.34
CA LEU A 97 7.22 17.47 4.13
C LEU A 97 6.08 18.43 4.49
N PRO A 98 6.08 19.65 3.94
CA PRO A 98 4.99 20.60 4.20
C PRO A 98 3.76 20.21 3.38
N VAL A 99 3.15 19.08 3.75
CA VAL A 99 1.98 18.58 3.05
C VAL A 99 0.74 18.72 3.91
N ASP A 100 -0.37 19.04 3.26
CA ASP A 100 -1.68 19.04 3.85
C ASP A 100 -2.52 18.01 3.10
N GLY A 101 -2.87 16.93 3.76
CA GLY A 101 -3.57 15.81 3.16
C GLY A 101 -2.63 14.73 2.62
N VAL A 102 -2.93 14.20 1.45
CA VAL A 102 -2.19 13.10 0.83
C VAL A 102 -1.34 13.61 -0.33
N THR A 103 -0.06 13.25 -0.33
CA THR A 103 0.86 13.62 -1.40
C THR A 103 1.51 12.36 -1.98
N TYR A 104 1.48 12.25 -3.30
CA TYR A 104 2.14 11.20 -4.03
C TYR A 104 3.57 11.64 -4.36
N LEU A 105 4.57 10.92 -3.84
CA LEU A 105 5.97 11.32 -3.96
C LEU A 105 6.68 10.74 -5.17
N GLY A 106 6.16 9.67 -5.74
CA GLY A 106 6.79 9.07 -6.90
C GLY A 106 6.27 7.68 -7.20
N GLY A 107 6.78 7.11 -8.27
CA GLY A 107 6.41 5.79 -8.73
C GLY A 107 6.18 5.78 -10.23
N LEU A 108 5.62 4.68 -10.71
CA LEU A 108 5.30 4.52 -12.11
C LEU A 108 3.90 5.06 -12.41
N ILE A 109 3.82 5.99 -13.33
CA ILE A 109 2.54 6.57 -13.77
C ILE A 109 2.20 5.99 -15.14
N TRP A 110 1.08 5.30 -15.21
CA TRP A 110 0.57 4.73 -16.44
C TRP A 110 -0.41 5.68 -17.12
N SER A 111 -0.58 5.49 -18.39
CA SER A 111 -1.61 6.18 -19.17
C SER A 111 -1.47 7.69 -19.18
N GLN A 112 -0.40 8.13 -19.74
CA GLN A 112 -0.05 9.55 -19.87
C GLN A 112 -0.81 10.27 -20.98
N LYS A 113 -1.76 9.62 -21.55
CA LYS A 113 -2.49 10.20 -22.69
C LYS A 113 -3.95 10.36 -22.39
#